data_8028b0b9563697ea58e4b7fb0b00136e
#
_entry.id   8028b0b9563697ea58e4b7fb0b00136e
#
_cell.length_a   1.000
_cell.length_b   1.000
_cell.length_c   1.000
_cell.angle_alpha   90.00
_cell.angle_beta   90.00
_cell.angle_gamma   90.00
#
_symmetry.space_group_name_H-M   'P 1'
#
loop_
_entity.id
_entity.type
_entity.pdbx_description
1 polymer ?
#
loop_
_entity_poly.entity_id
_entity_poly.type
_entity_poly.pdbx_seq_one_letter_code
_entity_poly.pdbx_strand_id
1 'polypeptide(L)'
;MTHIKTLGELIQSGYQSKNIKDELRTNLRNKLIAKQPTFTGVHGFENSVIPELERAILSRHNINLLGLRGQAKTRLARKMVELLDEYIPFVTGSEINDDPLNPISRFAIDLIAEKGNDTPISWLHRSERFFEKLATPDVTVADLIGDVDPIKAANLKLSYADERVIHFGMIPRANRCIFVINELPDLQARIQVALFNILQEGDIQIRGFKLRMPLDLQFIFTANPEDYTNRGSIVTPLKDRIGSQILTHYPETIEIAKIITTQEAKLDLDQSSLVHVPNLAKDLLEQVGFEARESEYIDAKSGVSARMSITAFENLISTAERRALQNGEATTTVRLSDFLGIIPAITGKVELVYEGEQEGAGVVAQYLIANAIHTFLPAYFPKIEKLEKQDVTTPYSEITEWFFNESGFELTDDCSDEVYRNTLDEVQPLENLIQKYQPEIPISDKYFLKEFILWALVEYNKLSKERTEDGFQFKDPYSKFISKLS
;
A
#
# COMPACT_ATOMS: atom_id res chain seq x y z
N MET A 1 5.30 -2.48 35.72
CA MET A 1 4.92 -3.91 35.88
C MET A 1 6.06 -4.87 35.49
N THR A 2 6.92 -4.54 34.53
CA THR A 2 7.99 -5.41 34.02
C THR A 2 9.11 -5.79 35.02
N HIS A 3 9.10 -5.25 36.23
CA HIS A 3 10.03 -5.61 37.32
C HIS A 3 9.62 -6.88 38.07
N ILE A 4 8.40 -7.36 37.91
CA ILE A 4 7.87 -8.61 38.48
C ILE A 4 8.52 -9.79 37.74
N LYS A 5 9.12 -10.73 38.49
CA LYS A 5 9.91 -11.84 37.95
C LYS A 5 9.40 -13.22 38.31
N THR A 6 8.47 -13.30 39.27
CA THR A 6 7.91 -14.58 39.72
C THR A 6 6.40 -14.61 39.66
N LEU A 7 5.82 -15.82 39.59
CA LEU A 7 4.39 -16.02 39.63
C LEU A 7 3.76 -15.48 40.93
N GLY A 8 4.42 -15.67 42.06
CA GLY A 8 3.96 -15.17 43.35
C GLY A 8 3.86 -13.65 43.41
N GLU A 9 4.87 -12.93 42.90
CA GLU A 9 4.82 -11.47 42.78
C GLU A 9 3.70 -11.03 41.83
N LEU A 10 3.47 -11.76 40.73
CA LEU A 10 2.39 -11.48 39.78
C LEU A 10 1.02 -11.60 40.46
N ILE A 11 0.76 -12.66 41.20
CA ILE A 11 -0.47 -12.87 41.97
C ILE A 11 -0.67 -11.75 42.99
N GLN A 12 0.37 -11.41 43.74
CA GLN A 12 0.33 -10.33 44.73
C GLN A 12 0.03 -8.96 44.11
N SER A 13 0.47 -8.72 42.87
CA SER A 13 0.18 -7.48 42.16
C SER A 13 -1.30 -7.32 41.76
N GLY A 14 -2.11 -8.35 41.89
CA GLY A 14 -3.50 -8.36 41.46
C GLY A 14 -3.71 -8.42 39.95
N TYR A 15 -2.66 -8.82 39.20
CA TYR A 15 -2.76 -8.97 37.76
C TYR A 15 -3.87 -9.98 37.38
N GLN A 16 -4.70 -9.59 36.42
CA GLN A 16 -5.73 -10.43 35.84
C GLN A 16 -5.45 -10.68 34.36
N SER A 17 -5.33 -11.93 34.00
CA SER A 17 -5.16 -12.32 32.61
C SER A 17 -6.44 -12.11 31.82
N LYS A 18 -6.29 -11.67 30.57
CA LYS A 18 -7.38 -11.53 29.59
C LYS A 18 -7.02 -12.34 28.36
N ASN A 19 -8.03 -12.91 27.71
CA ASN A 19 -7.81 -13.42 26.37
C ASN A 19 -7.58 -12.26 25.37
N ILE A 20 -6.88 -12.53 24.27
CA ILE A 20 -6.50 -11.50 23.31
C ILE A 20 -7.70 -10.73 22.74
N LYS A 21 -8.83 -11.38 22.50
CA LYS A 21 -10.03 -10.73 21.95
C LYS A 21 -10.68 -9.79 22.94
N ASP A 22 -10.67 -10.13 24.23
CA ASP A 22 -11.15 -9.25 25.31
C ASP A 22 -10.19 -8.11 25.59
N GLU A 23 -8.89 -8.34 25.45
CA GLU A 23 -7.85 -7.33 25.53
C GLU A 23 -8.04 -6.27 24.43
N LEU A 24 -8.07 -6.70 23.16
CA LEU A 24 -8.33 -5.82 22.01
C LEU A 24 -9.62 -5.02 22.16
N ARG A 25 -10.71 -5.71 22.55
CA ARG A 25 -12.01 -5.07 22.77
C ARG A 25 -11.95 -4.02 23.88
N THR A 26 -11.31 -4.33 24.99
CA THR A 26 -11.23 -3.44 26.16
C THR A 26 -10.44 -2.18 25.81
N ASN A 27 -9.31 -2.34 25.14
CA ASN A 27 -8.43 -1.23 24.76
C ASN A 27 -9.07 -0.36 23.66
N LEU A 28 -9.73 -0.98 22.67
CA LEU A 28 -10.51 -0.24 21.69
C LEU A 28 -11.64 0.56 22.35
N ARG A 29 -12.42 -0.05 23.25
CA ARG A 29 -13.49 0.63 23.98
C ARG A 29 -12.97 1.85 24.75
N ASN A 30 -11.82 1.73 25.41
CA ASN A 30 -11.21 2.82 26.15
C ASN A 30 -10.79 3.97 25.22
N LYS A 31 -10.20 3.67 24.06
CA LYS A 31 -9.87 4.69 23.04
C LYS A 31 -11.12 5.39 22.52
N LEU A 32 -12.17 4.64 22.20
CA LEU A 32 -13.43 5.22 21.72
C LEU A 32 -14.11 6.13 22.75
N ILE A 33 -14.15 5.72 24.03
CA ILE A 33 -14.67 6.56 25.13
C ILE A 33 -13.85 7.84 25.28
N ALA A 34 -12.52 7.73 25.18
CA ALA A 34 -11.60 8.87 25.24
C ALA A 34 -11.58 9.72 23.95
N LYS A 35 -12.35 9.35 22.91
CA LYS A 35 -12.37 9.96 21.58
C LYS A 35 -10.96 10.05 20.94
N GLN A 36 -10.12 9.07 21.23
CA GLN A 36 -8.80 8.97 20.65
C GLN A 36 -8.91 8.27 19.28
N PRO A 37 -8.13 8.73 18.28
CA PRO A 37 -8.14 8.10 16.96
C PRO A 37 -7.63 6.66 17.04
N THR A 38 -8.26 5.79 16.27
CA THR A 38 -7.83 4.43 16.02
C THR A 38 -7.15 4.34 14.66
N PHE A 39 -6.27 3.37 14.45
CA PHE A 39 -5.62 3.12 13.15
C PHE A 39 -4.93 4.36 12.55
N THR A 40 -4.28 5.17 13.37
CA THR A 40 -3.57 6.38 12.94
C THR A 40 -2.58 6.11 11.81
N GLY A 41 -2.54 7.00 10.80
CA GLY A 41 -1.70 6.86 9.61
C GLY A 41 -2.27 5.89 8.56
N VAL A 42 -3.52 5.48 8.70
CA VAL A 42 -4.32 4.85 7.64
C VAL A 42 -5.35 5.89 7.19
N HIS A 43 -5.33 6.25 5.92
CA HIS A 43 -6.14 7.33 5.37
C HIS A 43 -7.16 6.82 4.36
N GLY A 44 -8.32 7.49 4.31
CA GLY A 44 -9.41 7.19 3.38
C GLY A 44 -10.35 6.06 3.83
N PHE A 45 -10.12 5.52 5.04
CA PHE A 45 -10.94 4.44 5.61
C PHE A 45 -11.74 4.86 6.83
N GLU A 46 -11.69 6.12 7.20
CA GLU A 46 -12.25 6.67 8.44
C GLU A 46 -13.76 6.48 8.53
N ASN A 47 -14.47 6.53 7.40
CA ASN A 47 -15.93 6.41 7.31
C ASN A 47 -16.42 5.07 6.74
N SER A 48 -15.52 4.16 6.38
CA SER A 48 -15.85 2.89 5.72
C SER A 48 -15.26 1.69 6.47
N VAL A 49 -14.00 1.37 6.21
CA VAL A 49 -13.30 0.16 6.68
C VAL A 49 -13.01 0.21 8.18
N ILE A 50 -12.57 1.36 8.72
CA ILE A 50 -12.22 1.49 10.14
C ILE A 50 -13.44 1.22 11.06
N PRO A 51 -14.63 1.83 10.83
CA PRO A 51 -15.80 1.52 11.63
C PRO A 51 -16.24 0.05 11.56
N GLU A 52 -16.06 -0.62 10.42
CA GLU A 52 -16.34 -2.05 10.30
C GLU A 52 -15.35 -2.91 11.08
N LEU A 53 -14.06 -2.54 11.03
CA LEU A 53 -13.01 -3.21 11.79
C LEU A 53 -13.21 -3.03 13.30
N GLU A 54 -13.59 -1.84 13.75
CA GLU A 54 -13.92 -1.57 15.15
C GLU A 54 -15.11 -2.43 15.63
N ARG A 55 -16.17 -2.53 14.83
CA ARG A 55 -17.32 -3.41 15.13
C ARG A 55 -16.90 -4.87 15.21
N ALA A 56 -16.06 -5.34 14.31
CA ALA A 56 -15.55 -6.72 14.32
C ALA A 56 -14.75 -7.02 15.59
N ILE A 57 -13.87 -6.08 16.01
CA ILE A 57 -13.08 -6.20 17.25
C ILE A 57 -13.99 -6.18 18.47
N LEU A 58 -14.98 -5.27 18.55
CA LEU A 58 -15.94 -5.21 19.64
C LEU A 58 -16.77 -6.49 19.75
N SER A 59 -17.02 -7.17 18.64
CA SER A 59 -17.73 -8.46 18.55
C SER A 59 -16.80 -9.67 18.75
N ARG A 60 -15.50 -9.48 18.95
CA ARG A 60 -14.49 -10.55 19.12
C ARG A 60 -14.41 -11.51 17.93
N HIS A 61 -14.70 -11.01 16.74
CA HIS A 61 -14.66 -11.82 15.53
C HIS A 61 -13.23 -12.05 15.04
N ASN A 62 -13.00 -13.20 14.40
CA ASN A 62 -11.92 -13.33 13.45
C ASN A 62 -12.30 -12.55 12.19
N ILE A 63 -11.32 -11.97 11.49
CA ILE A 63 -11.56 -10.96 10.47
C ILE A 63 -10.95 -11.41 9.14
N ASN A 64 -11.70 -11.27 8.05
CA ASN A 64 -11.20 -11.38 6.70
C ASN A 64 -11.23 -10.00 6.02
N LEU A 65 -10.05 -9.47 5.67
CA LEU A 65 -9.92 -8.25 4.88
C LEU A 65 -9.90 -8.63 3.39
N LEU A 66 -10.96 -8.30 2.70
CA LEU A 66 -11.14 -8.62 1.29
C LEU A 66 -10.98 -7.36 0.43
N GLY A 67 -10.14 -7.43 -0.60
CA GLY A 67 -9.94 -6.33 -1.53
C GLY A 67 -8.73 -6.51 -2.40
N LEU A 68 -8.60 -5.68 -3.42
CA LEU A 68 -7.54 -5.76 -4.42
C LEU A 68 -6.14 -5.46 -3.84
N ARG A 69 -5.11 -5.64 -4.64
CA ARG A 69 -3.72 -5.37 -4.26
C ARG A 69 -3.51 -3.89 -3.88
N GLY A 70 -2.71 -3.63 -2.86
CA GLY A 70 -2.34 -2.27 -2.45
C GLY A 70 -3.43 -1.48 -1.70
N GLN A 71 -4.49 -2.14 -1.20
CA GLN A 71 -5.55 -1.53 -0.39
C GLN A 71 -5.27 -1.65 1.13
N ALA A 72 -4.05 -1.53 1.55
CA ALA A 72 -3.59 -1.43 2.94
C ALA A 72 -4.04 -2.57 3.89
N LYS A 73 -4.50 -3.74 3.40
CA LYS A 73 -4.99 -4.86 4.22
C LYS A 73 -4.00 -5.27 5.32
N THR A 74 -2.76 -5.56 4.96
CA THR A 74 -1.69 -5.93 5.90
C THR A 74 -1.36 -4.81 6.88
N ARG A 75 -1.42 -3.54 6.43
CA ARG A 75 -1.21 -2.38 7.30
C ARG A 75 -2.27 -2.27 8.37
N LEU A 76 -3.55 -2.44 8.00
CA LEU A 76 -4.67 -2.49 8.96
C LEU A 76 -4.45 -3.60 10.00
N ALA A 77 -4.06 -4.80 9.56
CA ALA A 77 -3.78 -5.91 10.47
C ALA A 77 -2.63 -5.57 11.45
N ARG A 78 -1.54 -4.98 10.96
CA ARG A 78 -0.40 -4.57 11.81
C ARG A 78 -0.78 -3.47 12.79
N LYS A 79 -1.64 -2.54 12.40
CA LYS A 79 -2.11 -1.47 13.28
C LYS A 79 -2.95 -1.98 14.47
N MET A 80 -3.54 -3.17 14.38
CA MET A 80 -4.24 -3.78 15.51
C MET A 80 -3.31 -4.07 16.70
N VAL A 81 -1.99 -4.19 16.50
CA VAL A 81 -1.00 -4.33 17.58
C VAL A 81 -1.05 -3.14 18.56
N GLU A 82 -1.42 -1.94 18.09
CA GLU A 82 -1.56 -0.75 18.92
C GLU A 82 -2.75 -0.83 19.91
N LEU A 83 -3.63 -1.83 19.72
CA LEU A 83 -4.74 -2.14 20.62
C LEU A 83 -4.39 -3.22 21.64
N LEU A 84 -3.18 -3.81 21.61
CA LEU A 84 -2.70 -4.74 22.62
C LEU A 84 -2.11 -3.98 23.83
N ASP A 85 -2.16 -4.59 25.01
CA ASP A 85 -1.43 -4.12 26.19
C ASP A 85 0.08 -4.09 25.87
N GLU A 86 0.80 -3.10 26.37
CA GLU A 86 2.21 -2.90 26.02
C GLU A 86 3.07 -4.12 26.38
N TYR A 87 2.82 -4.73 27.53
CA TYR A 87 3.48 -5.95 28.00
C TYR A 87 2.48 -6.92 28.60
N ILE A 88 2.67 -8.22 28.35
CA ILE A 88 1.99 -9.31 29.05
C ILE A 88 3.01 -10.27 29.66
N PRO A 89 2.70 -10.88 30.83
CA PRO A 89 3.58 -11.88 31.43
C PRO A 89 3.41 -13.23 30.73
N PHE A 90 4.51 -14.00 30.66
CA PHE A 90 4.51 -15.40 30.23
C PHE A 90 5.49 -16.22 31.04
N VAL A 91 5.29 -17.53 31.10
CA VAL A 91 6.20 -18.46 31.80
C VAL A 91 7.55 -18.49 31.09
N THR A 92 8.63 -18.15 31.77
CA THR A 92 9.95 -18.11 31.19
C THR A 92 10.37 -19.46 30.61
N GLY A 93 10.79 -19.46 29.33
CA GLY A 93 11.16 -20.67 28.60
C GLY A 93 10.01 -21.37 27.88
N SER A 94 8.76 -20.90 28.02
CA SER A 94 7.64 -21.42 27.24
C SER A 94 7.81 -21.11 25.76
N GLU A 95 7.67 -22.12 24.90
CA GLU A 95 7.69 -21.98 23.45
C GLU A 95 6.38 -21.39 22.88
N ILE A 96 5.30 -21.36 23.67
CA ILE A 96 3.96 -20.96 23.25
C ILE A 96 3.38 -19.82 24.08
N ASN A 97 4.23 -19.00 24.70
CA ASN A 97 3.82 -17.84 25.49
C ASN A 97 2.78 -18.16 26.55
N ASP A 98 2.97 -19.27 27.30
CA ASP A 98 2.04 -19.70 28.34
C ASP A 98 1.72 -18.60 29.34
N ASP A 99 0.42 -18.42 29.62
CA ASP A 99 -0.04 -17.55 30.68
C ASP A 99 0.35 -18.14 32.03
N PRO A 100 1.09 -17.40 32.89
CA PRO A 100 1.47 -17.91 34.20
C PRO A 100 0.27 -18.28 35.09
N LEU A 101 -0.89 -17.65 34.89
CA LEU A 101 -2.13 -17.93 35.64
C LEU A 101 -2.98 -19.04 35.02
N ASN A 102 -2.80 -19.32 33.71
CA ASN A 102 -3.57 -20.31 32.96
C ASN A 102 -2.67 -21.06 31.95
N PRO A 103 -1.68 -21.84 32.44
CA PRO A 103 -0.75 -22.53 31.56
C PRO A 103 -1.44 -23.63 30.76
N ILE A 104 -1.05 -23.80 29.48
CA ILE A 104 -1.62 -24.82 28.58
C ILE A 104 -0.60 -25.85 28.11
N SER A 105 0.71 -25.52 28.07
CA SER A 105 1.73 -26.47 27.71
C SER A 105 2.13 -27.37 28.90
N ARG A 106 2.49 -28.61 28.60
CA ARG A 106 3.01 -29.53 29.59
C ARG A 106 4.26 -28.96 30.29
N PHE A 107 5.12 -28.29 29.54
CA PHE A 107 6.30 -27.60 30.08
C PHE A 107 5.94 -26.60 31.19
N ALA A 108 5.01 -25.69 30.92
CA ALA A 108 4.63 -24.67 31.87
C ALA A 108 3.88 -25.24 33.07
N ILE A 109 3.01 -26.21 32.86
CA ILE A 109 2.26 -26.91 33.91
C ILE A 109 3.24 -27.61 34.88
N ASP A 110 4.19 -28.38 34.35
CA ASP A 110 5.18 -29.10 35.16
C ASP A 110 6.10 -28.13 35.92
N LEU A 111 6.54 -27.03 35.27
CA LEU A 111 7.38 -26.02 35.89
C LEU A 111 6.69 -25.30 37.05
N ILE A 112 5.40 -24.95 36.87
CA ILE A 112 4.58 -24.32 37.93
C ILE A 112 4.32 -25.31 39.06
N ALA A 113 4.08 -26.59 38.76
CA ALA A 113 3.89 -27.61 39.78
C ALA A 113 5.17 -27.85 40.62
N GLU A 114 6.37 -27.73 40.01
CA GLU A 114 7.66 -27.87 40.66
C GLU A 114 8.00 -26.66 41.52
N LYS A 115 7.87 -25.43 40.98
CA LYS A 115 8.38 -24.20 41.59
C LYS A 115 7.33 -23.37 42.31
N GLY A 116 6.05 -23.63 42.12
CA GLY A 116 4.95 -22.89 42.71
C GLY A 116 5.08 -21.39 42.47
N ASN A 117 5.03 -20.60 43.55
CA ASN A 117 5.14 -19.14 43.47
C ASN A 117 6.50 -18.62 43.00
N ASP A 118 7.54 -19.44 43.04
CA ASP A 118 8.89 -19.08 42.55
C ASP A 118 9.07 -19.35 41.07
N THR A 119 8.01 -19.74 40.37
CA THR A 119 8.03 -19.95 38.91
C THR A 119 8.47 -18.65 38.23
N PRO A 120 9.56 -18.69 37.41
CA PRO A 120 10.03 -17.49 36.73
C PRO A 120 9.09 -17.07 35.62
N ILE A 121 8.83 -15.77 35.55
CA ILE A 121 8.06 -15.14 34.49
C ILE A 121 8.89 -14.13 33.71
N SER A 122 8.57 -13.99 32.44
CA SER A 122 9.13 -12.98 31.56
C SER A 122 8.00 -12.13 30.97
N TRP A 123 8.35 -11.03 30.34
CA TRP A 123 7.39 -10.09 29.77
C TRP A 123 7.53 -10.02 28.25
N LEU A 124 6.42 -10.21 27.55
CA LEU A 124 6.34 -10.14 26.10
C LEU A 124 5.81 -8.77 25.69
N HIS A 125 6.60 -8.02 24.93
CA HIS A 125 6.17 -6.73 24.39
C HIS A 125 5.19 -6.91 23.23
N ARG A 126 4.22 -6.01 23.07
CA ARG A 126 3.19 -6.10 22.02
C ARG A 126 3.73 -6.18 20.59
N SER A 127 4.93 -5.61 20.31
CA SER A 127 5.55 -5.72 18.98
C SER A 127 5.94 -7.16 18.60
N GLU A 128 6.13 -8.04 19.59
CA GLU A 128 6.44 -9.45 19.42
C GLU A 128 5.18 -10.31 19.32
N ARG A 129 4.00 -9.72 19.52
CA ARG A 129 2.69 -10.40 19.49
C ARG A 129 1.99 -10.32 18.14
N PHE A 130 2.76 -10.24 17.08
CA PHE A 130 2.25 -10.19 15.70
C PHE A 130 2.98 -11.22 14.85
N PHE A 131 2.24 -12.21 14.36
CA PHE A 131 2.72 -13.25 13.47
C PHE A 131 2.05 -13.12 12.12
N GLU A 132 2.82 -13.27 11.06
CA GLU A 132 2.36 -13.13 9.69
C GLU A 132 2.89 -14.26 8.83
N LYS A 133 2.00 -14.92 8.11
CA LYS A 133 2.35 -15.96 7.14
C LYS A 133 1.68 -15.65 5.80
N LEU A 134 2.48 -15.64 4.75
CA LEU A 134 1.96 -15.66 3.40
C LEU A 134 1.51 -17.09 3.07
N ALA A 135 0.28 -17.24 2.61
CA ALA A 135 -0.21 -18.50 2.08
C ALA A 135 0.46 -18.77 0.74
N THR A 136 1.27 -19.83 0.70
CA THR A 136 1.94 -20.32 -0.50
C THR A 136 1.66 -21.82 -0.66
N PRO A 137 1.70 -22.37 -1.88
CA PRO A 137 1.39 -23.79 -2.10
C PRO A 137 2.31 -24.78 -1.36
N ASP A 138 3.50 -24.36 -0.97
CA ASP A 138 4.49 -25.15 -0.24
C ASP A 138 4.28 -25.18 1.29
N VAL A 139 3.41 -24.33 1.83
CA VAL A 139 3.08 -24.33 3.26
C VAL A 139 2.52 -25.69 3.66
N THR A 140 3.02 -26.24 4.76
CA THR A 140 2.59 -27.53 5.30
C THR A 140 1.79 -27.36 6.61
N VAL A 141 1.06 -28.42 6.99
CA VAL A 141 0.39 -28.46 8.31
C VAL A 141 1.43 -28.43 9.44
N ALA A 142 2.58 -29.03 9.24
CA ALA A 142 3.67 -29.01 10.22
C ALA A 142 4.22 -27.60 10.46
N ASP A 143 4.33 -26.77 9.41
CA ASP A 143 4.78 -25.37 9.54
C ASP A 143 3.81 -24.54 10.38
N LEU A 144 2.52 -24.76 10.19
CA LEU A 144 1.48 -23.97 10.88
C LEU A 144 1.13 -24.54 12.26
N ILE A 145 0.95 -25.84 12.38
CA ILE A 145 0.44 -26.47 13.62
C ILE A 145 1.60 -27.12 14.39
N GLY A 146 2.46 -27.84 13.69
CA GLY A 146 3.57 -28.57 14.27
C GLY A 146 3.51 -30.07 13.98
N ASP A 147 4.57 -30.76 14.35
CA ASP A 147 4.72 -32.21 14.20
C ASP A 147 5.65 -32.76 15.30
N VAL A 148 5.80 -34.09 15.34
CA VAL A 148 6.76 -34.76 16.22
C VAL A 148 8.19 -34.42 15.82
N ASP A 149 9.02 -34.07 16.78
CA ASP A 149 10.46 -33.87 16.60
C ASP A 149 11.23 -35.16 16.97
N PRO A 150 11.70 -35.96 15.98
CA PRO A 150 12.45 -37.18 16.24
C PRO A 150 13.79 -36.95 17.00
N ILE A 151 14.39 -35.77 16.77
CA ILE A 151 15.65 -35.39 17.42
C ILE A 151 15.41 -35.08 18.90
N LYS A 152 14.35 -34.30 19.20
CA LYS A 152 13.91 -34.07 20.58
C LYS A 152 13.59 -35.37 21.31
N ALA A 153 12.86 -36.28 20.66
CA ALA A 153 12.52 -37.57 21.23
C ALA A 153 13.75 -38.42 21.57
N ALA A 154 14.71 -38.50 20.66
CA ALA A 154 15.97 -39.23 20.86
C ALA A 154 16.80 -38.58 21.99
N ASN A 155 16.98 -37.27 22.00
CA ASN A 155 17.79 -36.58 22.99
C ASN A 155 17.18 -36.65 24.41
N LEU A 156 15.86 -36.56 24.52
CA LEU A 156 15.14 -36.63 25.79
C LEU A 156 14.83 -38.09 26.21
N LYS A 157 15.12 -39.09 25.35
CA LYS A 157 14.75 -40.50 25.54
C LYS A 157 13.26 -40.70 25.85
N LEU A 158 12.42 -39.94 25.18
CA LEU A 158 10.95 -39.98 25.35
C LEU A 158 10.28 -40.73 24.22
N SER A 159 9.08 -41.25 24.52
CA SER A 159 8.21 -41.83 23.48
C SER A 159 7.72 -40.74 22.53
N TYR A 160 7.50 -41.11 21.26
CA TYR A 160 6.81 -40.21 20.31
C TYR A 160 5.40 -39.81 20.72
N ALA A 161 4.81 -40.41 21.74
CA ALA A 161 3.54 -40.04 22.31
C ALA A 161 3.66 -39.02 23.46
N ASP A 162 4.87 -38.57 23.81
CA ASP A 162 5.09 -37.56 24.86
C ASP A 162 5.00 -36.16 24.27
N GLU A 163 4.18 -35.29 24.89
CA GLU A 163 3.93 -33.93 24.41
C GLU A 163 5.22 -33.06 24.34
N ARG A 164 6.23 -33.39 25.13
CA ARG A 164 7.52 -32.68 25.17
C ARG A 164 8.36 -32.87 23.91
N VAL A 165 8.05 -33.87 23.07
CA VAL A 165 8.73 -34.10 21.78
C VAL A 165 8.08 -33.36 20.60
N ILE A 166 7.06 -32.56 20.88
CA ILE A 166 6.39 -31.76 19.84
C ILE A 166 7.29 -30.58 19.44
N HIS A 167 7.42 -30.40 18.12
CA HIS A 167 7.86 -29.16 17.52
C HIS A 167 6.65 -28.32 17.17
N PHE A 168 6.44 -27.24 17.90
CA PHE A 168 5.30 -26.37 17.68
C PHE A 168 5.47 -25.54 16.39
N GLY A 169 4.45 -25.54 15.54
CA GLY A 169 4.36 -24.68 14.37
C GLY A 169 4.11 -23.21 14.74
N MET A 170 3.89 -22.37 13.72
CA MET A 170 3.72 -20.93 13.93
C MET A 170 2.46 -20.58 14.75
N ILE A 171 1.33 -21.31 14.57
CA ILE A 171 0.08 -21.02 15.24
C ILE A 171 0.17 -21.24 16.76
N PRO A 172 0.65 -22.40 17.28
CA PRO A 172 0.85 -22.54 18.72
C PRO A 172 1.82 -21.51 19.31
N ARG A 173 2.90 -21.18 18.61
CA ARG A 173 3.87 -20.16 19.03
C ARG A 173 3.26 -18.75 19.08
N ALA A 174 2.22 -18.50 18.29
CA ALA A 174 1.46 -17.25 18.29
C ALA A 174 0.36 -17.21 19.36
N ASN A 175 0.34 -18.16 20.31
CA ASN A 175 -0.62 -18.11 21.40
C ASN A 175 -0.58 -16.75 22.11
N ARG A 176 -1.75 -16.17 22.41
CA ARG A 176 -1.96 -14.83 22.96
C ARG A 176 -1.49 -13.69 22.02
N CYS A 177 -1.46 -13.95 20.70
CA CYS A 177 -0.99 -13.02 19.68
C CYS A 177 -2.01 -12.86 18.54
N ILE A 178 -1.78 -11.84 17.71
CA ILE A 178 -2.46 -11.66 16.43
C ILE A 178 -1.76 -12.55 15.41
N PHE A 179 -2.52 -13.39 14.71
CA PHE A 179 -2.00 -14.25 13.64
C PHE A 179 -2.64 -13.89 12.30
N VAL A 180 -1.82 -13.47 11.36
CA VAL A 180 -2.25 -13.05 10.02
C VAL A 180 -1.90 -14.11 9.00
N ILE A 181 -2.88 -14.54 8.20
CA ILE A 181 -2.65 -15.35 7.01
C ILE A 181 -2.98 -14.49 5.79
N ASN A 182 -1.95 -14.09 5.06
CA ASN A 182 -2.10 -13.33 3.83
C ASN A 182 -2.39 -14.25 2.65
N GLU A 183 -3.26 -13.76 1.75
CA GLU A 183 -3.68 -14.45 0.53
C GLU A 183 -4.25 -15.84 0.82
N LEU A 184 -5.18 -15.92 1.76
CA LEU A 184 -5.79 -17.16 2.25
C LEU A 184 -6.26 -18.13 1.13
N PRO A 185 -6.81 -17.69 -0.02
CA PRO A 185 -7.19 -18.59 -1.12
C PRO A 185 -6.04 -19.43 -1.68
N ASP A 186 -4.78 -18.96 -1.60
CA ASP A 186 -3.60 -19.70 -2.08
C ASP A 186 -3.21 -20.87 -1.16
N LEU A 187 -3.79 -20.90 0.07
CA LEU A 187 -3.53 -21.97 1.01
C LEU A 187 -4.28 -23.25 0.58
N GLN A 188 -3.57 -24.36 0.49
CA GLN A 188 -4.17 -25.63 0.09
C GLN A 188 -5.39 -25.98 0.94
N ALA A 189 -6.46 -26.50 0.31
CA ALA A 189 -7.73 -26.83 0.97
C ALA A 189 -7.57 -27.72 2.22
N ARG A 190 -6.65 -28.70 2.19
CA ARG A 190 -6.34 -29.58 3.32
C ARG A 190 -5.83 -28.82 4.55
N ILE A 191 -5.11 -27.70 4.32
CA ILE A 191 -4.57 -26.87 5.40
C ILE A 191 -5.67 -25.96 5.93
N GLN A 192 -6.48 -25.39 5.04
CA GLN A 192 -7.66 -24.64 5.43
C GLN A 192 -8.60 -25.48 6.34
N VAL A 193 -8.75 -26.78 6.03
CA VAL A 193 -9.51 -27.71 6.88
C VAL A 193 -8.87 -27.87 8.27
N ALA A 194 -7.54 -27.92 8.36
CA ALA A 194 -6.86 -28.02 9.65
C ALA A 194 -7.09 -26.78 10.55
N LEU A 195 -7.42 -25.63 9.98
CA LEU A 195 -7.76 -24.42 10.72
C LEU A 195 -9.19 -24.45 11.34
N PHE A 196 -10.07 -25.35 10.90
CA PHE A 196 -11.47 -25.37 11.38
C PHE A 196 -11.58 -25.52 12.89
N ASN A 197 -10.87 -26.50 13.43
CA ASN A 197 -10.89 -26.79 14.87
C ASN A 197 -10.36 -25.61 15.67
N ILE A 198 -9.32 -24.97 15.16
CA ILE A 198 -8.72 -23.81 15.82
C ILE A 198 -9.68 -22.62 15.84
N LEU A 199 -10.40 -22.37 14.74
CA LEU A 199 -11.35 -21.26 14.66
C LEU A 199 -12.62 -21.50 15.44
N GLN A 200 -13.09 -22.75 15.54
CA GLN A 200 -14.34 -23.11 16.18
C GLN A 200 -14.17 -23.39 17.67
N GLU A 201 -13.22 -24.25 18.03
CA GLU A 201 -13.02 -24.74 19.39
C GLU A 201 -11.83 -24.05 20.10
N GLY A 202 -11.02 -23.28 19.38
CA GLY A 202 -9.75 -22.75 19.87
C GLY A 202 -8.67 -23.81 20.04
N ASP A 203 -8.95 -25.08 19.73
CA ASP A 203 -8.08 -26.20 19.98
C ASP A 203 -7.24 -26.58 18.76
N ILE A 204 -5.99 -26.94 19.01
CA ILE A 204 -5.17 -27.63 18.02
C ILE A 204 -5.10 -29.13 18.29
N GLN A 205 -5.10 -29.90 17.20
CA GLN A 205 -4.85 -31.33 17.25
C GLN A 205 -3.62 -31.66 16.43
N ILE A 206 -2.54 -32.02 17.11
CA ILE A 206 -1.29 -32.45 16.46
C ILE A 206 -1.40 -33.94 16.13
N ARG A 207 -1.02 -34.31 14.91
CA ARG A 207 -1.12 -35.67 14.38
C ARG A 207 -0.45 -36.67 15.30
N GLY A 208 -1.19 -37.70 15.71
CA GLY A 208 -0.70 -38.78 16.60
C GLY A 208 -0.86 -38.51 18.09
N PHE A 209 -1.21 -37.27 18.49
CA PHE A 209 -1.45 -36.93 19.89
C PHE A 209 -2.94 -36.77 20.17
N LYS A 210 -3.39 -37.25 21.34
CA LYS A 210 -4.71 -36.92 21.89
C LYS A 210 -4.68 -35.60 22.66
N LEU A 211 -3.83 -34.68 22.23
CA LEU A 211 -3.61 -33.40 22.85
C LEU A 211 -4.61 -32.39 22.33
N ARG A 212 -5.30 -31.73 23.22
CA ARG A 212 -6.08 -30.52 22.95
C ARG A 212 -5.42 -29.35 23.65
N MET A 213 -5.01 -28.36 22.89
CA MET A 213 -4.46 -27.11 23.43
C MET A 213 -5.40 -25.96 23.09
N PRO A 214 -6.06 -25.36 24.08
CA PRO A 214 -6.92 -24.21 23.88
C PRO A 214 -6.04 -22.98 23.63
N LEU A 215 -5.86 -22.62 22.36
CA LEU A 215 -5.07 -21.45 21.97
C LEU A 215 -5.89 -20.18 22.01
N ASP A 216 -5.29 -19.13 22.51
CA ASP A 216 -5.87 -17.79 22.53
C ASP A 216 -5.30 -16.95 21.36
N LEU A 217 -6.07 -16.80 20.29
CA LEU A 217 -5.61 -16.19 19.03
C LEU A 217 -6.64 -15.20 18.46
N GLN A 218 -6.12 -14.09 17.93
CA GLN A 218 -6.87 -13.23 17.03
C GLN A 218 -6.42 -13.52 15.60
N PHE A 219 -7.25 -14.21 14.83
CA PHE A 219 -6.97 -14.41 13.41
C PHE A 219 -7.41 -13.23 12.57
N ILE A 220 -6.54 -12.88 11.61
CA ILE A 220 -6.83 -11.96 10.52
C ILE A 220 -6.44 -12.66 9.22
N PHE A 221 -7.33 -12.68 8.28
CA PHE A 221 -7.09 -13.20 6.93
C PHE A 221 -7.09 -12.06 5.94
N THR A 222 -6.30 -12.18 4.89
CA THR A 222 -6.42 -11.31 3.74
C THR A 222 -6.72 -12.15 2.49
N ALA A 223 -7.52 -11.60 1.59
CA ALA A 223 -7.84 -12.22 0.31
C ALA A 223 -8.06 -11.14 -0.75
N ASN A 224 -7.79 -11.51 -2.01
CA ASN A 224 -8.20 -10.74 -3.16
C ASN A 224 -9.45 -11.37 -3.76
N PRO A 225 -10.44 -10.59 -4.23
CA PRO A 225 -11.65 -11.13 -4.85
C PRO A 225 -11.37 -12.07 -6.03
N GLU A 226 -10.29 -11.83 -6.76
CA GLU A 226 -9.89 -12.61 -7.93
C GLU A 226 -9.27 -13.95 -7.61
N ASP A 227 -8.59 -14.06 -6.47
CA ASP A 227 -7.97 -15.31 -6.06
C ASP A 227 -9.03 -16.41 -5.90
N TYR A 228 -10.31 -16.02 -5.69
CA TYR A 228 -11.45 -16.95 -5.65
C TYR A 228 -11.76 -17.65 -6.98
N THR A 229 -11.28 -17.11 -8.10
CA THR A 229 -11.59 -17.65 -9.44
C THR A 229 -10.42 -18.34 -10.11
N ASN A 230 -9.19 -17.92 -9.85
CA ASN A 230 -8.01 -18.31 -10.63
C ASN A 230 -6.98 -19.16 -9.86
N ARG A 231 -6.82 -18.97 -8.54
CA ARG A 231 -5.75 -19.62 -7.76
C ARG A 231 -6.25 -20.56 -6.67
N GLY A 232 -7.49 -20.44 -6.27
CA GLY A 232 -8.09 -21.25 -5.22
C GLY A 232 -9.34 -20.58 -4.65
N SER A 233 -9.98 -21.23 -3.71
CA SER A 233 -11.14 -20.66 -3.01
C SER A 233 -11.00 -20.89 -1.52
N ILE A 234 -11.53 -19.96 -0.73
CA ILE A 234 -11.74 -20.25 0.70
C ILE A 234 -12.83 -21.31 0.77
N VAL A 235 -12.50 -22.46 1.36
CA VAL A 235 -13.47 -23.54 1.52
C VAL A 235 -14.66 -23.04 2.35
N THR A 236 -15.89 -23.34 1.90
CA THR A 236 -17.13 -22.82 2.51
C THR A 236 -17.19 -22.98 4.03
N PRO A 237 -16.78 -24.14 4.63
CA PRO A 237 -16.79 -24.27 6.07
C PRO A 237 -15.82 -23.34 6.82
N LEU A 238 -14.71 -22.94 6.20
CA LEU A 238 -13.80 -21.96 6.78
C LEU A 238 -14.40 -20.55 6.72
N LYS A 239 -14.97 -20.20 5.57
CA LYS A 239 -15.62 -18.90 5.37
C LYS A 239 -16.75 -18.67 6.37
N ASP A 240 -17.55 -19.71 6.68
CA ASP A 240 -18.64 -19.66 7.65
C ASP A 240 -18.16 -19.40 9.09
N ARG A 241 -16.90 -19.75 9.41
CA ARG A 241 -16.30 -19.58 10.74
C ARG A 241 -15.53 -18.28 10.92
N ILE A 242 -15.35 -17.51 9.85
CA ILE A 242 -14.79 -16.15 9.93
C ILE A 242 -15.94 -15.20 10.25
N GLY A 243 -15.90 -14.57 11.43
CA GLY A 243 -17.01 -13.79 11.95
C GLY A 243 -17.31 -12.50 11.18
N SER A 244 -16.29 -11.85 10.59
CA SER A 244 -16.45 -10.61 9.83
C SER A 244 -15.63 -10.62 8.56
N GLN A 245 -16.25 -10.27 7.43
CA GLN A 245 -15.58 -9.96 6.19
C GLN A 245 -15.73 -8.47 5.91
N ILE A 246 -14.60 -7.78 5.72
CA ILE A 246 -14.54 -6.33 5.54
C ILE A 246 -13.95 -6.04 4.17
N LEU A 247 -14.66 -5.26 3.37
CA LEU A 247 -14.23 -4.86 2.04
C LEU A 247 -13.36 -3.62 2.12
N THR A 248 -12.15 -3.70 1.57
CA THR A 248 -11.27 -2.53 1.40
C THR A 248 -11.44 -1.94 0.01
N HIS A 249 -11.04 -0.69 -0.17
CA HIS A 249 -11.13 0.02 -1.44
C HIS A 249 -9.88 0.88 -1.70
N TYR A 250 -9.75 1.44 -2.88
CA TYR A 250 -8.74 2.44 -3.19
C TYR A 250 -9.12 3.81 -2.64
N PRO A 251 -8.16 4.77 -2.54
CA PRO A 251 -8.48 6.15 -2.22
C PRO A 251 -9.57 6.69 -3.16
N GLU A 252 -10.56 7.36 -2.58
CA GLU A 252 -11.72 7.87 -3.35
C GLU A 252 -11.45 9.26 -3.93
N THR A 253 -10.48 10.00 -3.36
CA THR A 253 -10.14 11.35 -3.83
C THR A 253 -8.63 11.50 -4.02
N ILE A 254 -8.26 12.45 -4.90
CA ILE A 254 -6.86 12.80 -5.17
C ILE A 254 -6.16 13.28 -3.90
N GLU A 255 -6.84 14.03 -3.03
CA GLU A 255 -6.27 14.55 -1.78
C GLU A 255 -5.85 13.42 -0.85
N ILE A 256 -6.72 12.40 -0.68
CA ILE A 256 -6.39 11.21 0.11
C ILE A 256 -5.22 10.44 -0.51
N ALA A 257 -5.22 10.27 -1.83
CA ALA A 257 -4.15 9.60 -2.55
C ALA A 257 -2.81 10.31 -2.35
N LYS A 258 -2.76 11.66 -2.47
CA LYS A 258 -1.56 12.48 -2.20
C LYS A 258 -1.03 12.31 -0.77
N ILE A 259 -1.93 12.27 0.22
CA ILE A 259 -1.54 12.05 1.62
C ILE A 259 -0.85 10.68 1.76
N ILE A 260 -1.45 9.63 1.18
CA ILE A 260 -0.91 8.27 1.22
C ILE A 260 0.45 8.21 0.52
N THR A 261 0.56 8.75 -0.69
CA THR A 261 1.81 8.73 -1.47
C THR A 261 2.92 9.50 -0.76
N THR A 262 2.63 10.69 -0.23
CA THR A 262 3.60 11.50 0.50
C THR A 262 4.06 10.82 1.80
N GLN A 263 3.15 10.12 2.50
CA GLN A 263 3.48 9.39 3.73
C GLN A 263 4.32 8.14 3.47
N GLU A 264 4.09 7.44 2.36
CA GLU A 264 4.70 6.14 2.10
C GLU A 264 5.96 6.22 1.21
N ALA A 265 6.13 7.31 0.46
CA ALA A 265 7.31 7.50 -0.37
C ALA A 265 8.58 7.59 0.50
N LYS A 266 9.61 6.89 0.09
CA LYS A 266 10.91 6.86 0.76
C LYS A 266 11.82 7.89 0.11
N LEU A 267 11.78 9.10 0.62
CA LEU A 267 12.60 10.21 0.15
C LEU A 267 13.59 10.60 1.24
N ASP A 268 14.84 10.78 0.87
CA ASP A 268 15.86 11.34 1.75
C ASP A 268 15.67 12.86 1.93
N LEU A 269 16.19 13.40 3.03
CA LEU A 269 16.10 14.84 3.32
C LEU A 269 16.75 15.68 2.23
N ASP A 270 17.87 15.19 1.67
CA ASP A 270 18.59 15.86 0.61
C ASP A 270 17.75 15.96 -0.68
N GLN A 271 17.07 14.87 -1.07
CA GLN A 271 16.16 14.87 -2.21
C GLN A 271 14.99 15.85 -2.01
N SER A 272 14.40 15.83 -0.83
CA SER A 272 13.25 16.70 -0.49
C SER A 272 13.63 18.18 -0.45
N SER A 273 14.89 18.50 -0.17
CA SER A 273 15.40 19.88 -0.19
C SER A 273 15.84 20.35 -1.58
N LEU A 274 16.30 19.42 -2.42
CA LEU A 274 16.78 19.68 -3.77
C LEU A 274 15.61 19.88 -4.76
N VAL A 275 14.56 19.06 -4.66
CA VAL A 275 13.50 18.97 -5.67
C VAL A 275 12.20 19.56 -5.18
N HIS A 276 11.76 20.67 -5.76
CA HIS A 276 10.42 21.20 -5.58
C HIS A 276 9.42 20.47 -6.47
N VAL A 277 8.31 20.01 -5.90
CA VAL A 277 7.23 19.33 -6.62
C VAL A 277 5.99 20.20 -6.62
N PRO A 278 5.60 20.80 -7.77
CA PRO A 278 4.38 21.60 -7.90
C PRO A 278 3.13 20.79 -7.47
N ASN A 279 2.13 21.53 -6.93
CA ASN A 279 0.90 20.84 -6.50
C ASN A 279 0.19 20.16 -7.67
N LEU A 280 0.14 20.79 -8.84
CA LEU A 280 -0.42 20.22 -10.06
C LEU A 280 0.34 18.93 -10.49
N ALA A 281 1.66 18.87 -10.29
CA ALA A 281 2.42 17.65 -10.58
C ALA A 281 2.01 16.49 -9.67
N LYS A 282 1.73 16.75 -8.38
CA LYS A 282 1.20 15.75 -7.45
C LYS A 282 -0.21 15.32 -7.84
N ASP A 283 -1.05 16.27 -8.24
CA ASP A 283 -2.42 15.99 -8.70
C ASP A 283 -2.41 15.11 -9.97
N LEU A 284 -1.59 15.45 -10.96
CA LEU A 284 -1.44 14.67 -12.19
C LEU A 284 -0.93 13.26 -11.93
N LEU A 285 0.04 13.10 -11.05
CA LEU A 285 0.61 11.80 -10.69
C LEU A 285 -0.46 10.87 -10.09
N GLU A 286 -1.28 11.38 -9.17
CA GLU A 286 -2.36 10.58 -8.60
C GLU A 286 -3.47 10.32 -9.62
N GLN A 287 -3.77 11.29 -10.48
CA GLN A 287 -4.74 11.09 -11.55
C GLN A 287 -4.32 9.97 -12.51
N VAL A 288 -3.03 9.83 -12.83
CA VAL A 288 -2.54 8.68 -13.60
C VAL A 288 -2.94 7.35 -12.92
N GLY A 289 -2.93 7.30 -11.59
CA GLY A 289 -3.40 6.13 -10.84
C GLY A 289 -4.91 5.90 -10.93
N PHE A 290 -5.71 6.97 -10.98
CA PHE A 290 -7.16 6.88 -11.19
C PHE A 290 -7.48 6.44 -12.62
N GLU A 291 -6.86 7.07 -13.63
CA GLU A 291 -7.00 6.69 -15.04
C GLU A 291 -6.62 5.22 -15.27
N ALA A 292 -5.56 4.75 -14.61
CA ALA A 292 -5.13 3.36 -14.73
C ALA A 292 -6.18 2.36 -14.21
N ARG A 293 -6.97 2.73 -13.20
CA ARG A 293 -8.03 1.88 -12.64
C ARG A 293 -9.29 1.83 -13.52
N GLU A 294 -9.48 2.85 -14.35
CA GLU A 294 -10.63 2.99 -15.24
C GLU A 294 -10.31 2.66 -16.70
N SER A 295 -9.02 2.43 -17.02
CA SER A 295 -8.54 2.19 -18.38
C SER A 295 -9.03 0.85 -18.93
N GLU A 296 -9.54 0.88 -20.16
CA GLU A 296 -9.91 -0.32 -20.93
C GLU A 296 -8.71 -1.19 -21.36
N TYR A 297 -7.48 -0.66 -21.31
CA TYR A 297 -6.24 -1.36 -21.60
C TYR A 297 -5.67 -2.15 -20.42
N ILE A 298 -6.21 -1.95 -19.22
CA ILE A 298 -5.70 -2.54 -17.97
C ILE A 298 -6.75 -3.49 -17.38
N ASP A 299 -6.31 -4.65 -16.93
CA ASP A 299 -7.18 -5.62 -16.27
C ASP A 299 -7.68 -5.07 -14.91
N ALA A 300 -8.94 -4.62 -14.91
CA ALA A 300 -9.58 -4.09 -13.72
C ALA A 300 -9.64 -5.10 -12.55
N LYS A 301 -9.66 -6.40 -12.89
CA LYS A 301 -9.70 -7.45 -11.87
C LYS A 301 -8.38 -7.54 -11.11
N SER A 302 -7.22 -7.45 -11.75
CA SER A 302 -5.92 -7.42 -11.08
C SER A 302 -5.72 -6.19 -10.19
N GLY A 303 -6.45 -5.12 -10.48
CA GLY A 303 -6.41 -3.85 -9.76
C GLY A 303 -5.07 -3.11 -9.90
N VAL A 304 -5.11 -1.80 -9.74
CA VAL A 304 -3.91 -0.95 -9.79
C VAL A 304 -3.55 -0.51 -8.38
N SER A 305 -2.48 -1.11 -7.87
CA SER A 305 -2.00 -0.89 -6.49
C SER A 305 -1.60 0.56 -6.25
N ALA A 306 -1.95 1.11 -5.07
CA ALA A 306 -1.42 2.40 -4.61
C ALA A 306 0.12 2.47 -4.58
N ARG A 307 0.82 1.31 -4.55
CA ARG A 307 2.28 1.26 -4.70
C ARG A 307 2.76 1.79 -6.06
N MET A 308 1.88 1.83 -7.08
CA MET A 308 2.22 2.43 -8.37
C MET A 308 2.46 3.94 -8.21
N SER A 309 1.51 4.67 -7.62
CA SER A 309 1.67 6.12 -7.37
C SER A 309 2.87 6.41 -6.47
N ILE A 310 3.09 5.62 -5.41
CA ILE A 310 4.24 5.77 -4.52
C ILE A 310 5.56 5.63 -5.29
N THR A 311 5.72 4.54 -6.05
CA THR A 311 6.95 4.33 -6.83
C THR A 311 7.08 5.34 -7.97
N ALA A 312 5.97 5.75 -8.58
CA ALA A 312 5.97 6.79 -9.60
C ALA A 312 6.42 8.14 -9.03
N PHE A 313 6.00 8.48 -7.81
CA PHE A 313 6.43 9.69 -7.12
C PHE A 313 7.93 9.67 -6.80
N GLU A 314 8.45 8.55 -6.30
CA GLU A 314 9.89 8.35 -6.09
C GLU A 314 10.68 8.51 -7.40
N ASN A 315 10.20 7.91 -8.51
CA ASN A 315 10.84 8.03 -9.83
C ASN A 315 10.77 9.46 -10.38
N LEU A 316 9.65 10.15 -10.20
CA LEU A 316 9.47 11.53 -10.65
C LEU A 316 10.50 12.46 -10.00
N ILE A 317 10.65 12.35 -8.67
CA ILE A 317 11.65 13.13 -7.92
C ILE A 317 13.06 12.75 -8.34
N SER A 318 13.37 11.45 -8.47
CA SER A 318 14.71 11.00 -8.88
C SER A 318 15.06 11.43 -10.31
N THR A 319 14.07 11.58 -11.19
CA THR A 319 14.30 12.11 -12.55
C THR A 319 14.73 13.58 -12.49
N ALA A 320 14.02 14.40 -11.72
CA ALA A 320 14.37 15.80 -11.53
C ALA A 320 15.72 15.96 -10.79
N GLU A 321 15.96 15.13 -9.75
CA GLU A 321 17.24 15.10 -9.03
C GLU A 321 18.40 14.77 -9.95
N ARG A 322 18.29 13.70 -10.76
CA ARG A 322 19.33 13.33 -11.73
C ARG A 322 19.70 14.52 -12.63
N ARG A 323 18.70 15.22 -13.17
CA ARG A 323 18.91 16.41 -14.01
C ARG A 323 19.63 17.52 -13.26
N ALA A 324 19.21 17.83 -12.03
CA ALA A 324 19.85 18.85 -11.20
C ALA A 324 21.33 18.52 -10.91
N LEU A 325 21.61 17.25 -10.53
CA LEU A 325 22.97 16.80 -10.27
C LEU A 325 23.87 16.88 -11.50
N GLN A 326 23.36 16.55 -12.68
CA GLN A 326 24.11 16.65 -13.94
C GLN A 326 24.46 18.12 -14.29
N ASN A 327 23.58 19.05 -13.96
CA ASN A 327 23.79 20.49 -14.19
C ASN A 327 24.46 21.22 -13.02
N GLY A 328 24.78 20.54 -11.91
CA GLY A 328 25.38 21.14 -10.73
C GLY A 328 24.45 22.14 -10.02
N GLU A 329 23.16 21.94 -10.09
CA GLU A 329 22.14 22.83 -9.51
C GLU A 329 21.90 22.50 -8.03
N ALA A 330 21.75 23.53 -7.20
CA ALA A 330 21.46 23.37 -5.76
C ALA A 330 19.98 23.11 -5.50
N THR A 331 19.08 23.50 -6.40
CA THR A 331 17.63 23.27 -6.34
C THR A 331 17.07 23.16 -7.75
N THR A 332 16.01 22.36 -7.91
CA THR A 332 15.28 22.23 -9.17
C THR A 332 13.80 22.06 -8.93
N THR A 333 13.01 22.22 -9.97
CA THR A 333 11.56 21.95 -9.95
C THR A 333 11.25 20.80 -10.90
N VAL A 334 10.34 19.92 -10.52
CA VAL A 334 9.79 18.88 -11.40
C VAL A 334 9.21 19.54 -12.66
N ARG A 335 9.54 18.98 -13.83
CA ARG A 335 9.01 19.36 -15.15
C ARG A 335 7.98 18.35 -15.62
N LEU A 336 7.13 18.71 -16.57
CA LEU A 336 6.17 17.74 -17.10
C LEU A 336 6.86 16.64 -17.91
N SER A 337 7.97 16.93 -18.58
CA SER A 337 8.84 15.95 -19.23
C SER A 337 9.40 14.89 -18.25
N ASP A 338 9.59 15.22 -16.97
CA ASP A 338 10.03 14.26 -15.94
C ASP A 338 9.01 13.12 -15.73
N PHE A 339 7.75 13.31 -16.13
CA PHE A 339 6.72 12.25 -16.09
C PHE A 339 7.04 11.06 -17.00
N LEU A 340 7.91 11.22 -17.99
CA LEU A 340 8.38 10.04 -18.73
C LEU A 340 9.22 9.09 -17.86
N GLY A 341 9.82 9.61 -16.81
CA GLY A 341 10.54 8.82 -15.82
C GLY A 341 9.66 7.94 -14.95
N ILE A 342 8.32 8.19 -14.90
CA ILE A 342 7.41 7.32 -14.14
C ILE A 342 6.91 6.10 -14.93
N ILE A 343 7.13 6.05 -16.26
CA ILE A 343 6.67 4.94 -17.12
C ILE A 343 7.10 3.57 -16.58
N PRO A 344 8.36 3.35 -16.14
CA PRO A 344 8.76 2.06 -15.55
C PRO A 344 7.97 1.68 -14.30
N ALA A 345 7.54 2.66 -13.48
CA ALA A 345 6.71 2.40 -12.29
C ALA A 345 5.29 1.98 -12.68
N ILE A 346 4.76 2.49 -13.78
CA ILE A 346 3.44 2.10 -14.31
C ILE A 346 3.55 0.71 -14.92
N THR A 347 4.42 0.51 -15.91
CA THR A 347 4.55 -0.74 -16.67
C THR A 347 4.89 -1.94 -15.80
N GLY A 348 5.61 -1.75 -14.70
CA GLY A 348 5.96 -2.81 -13.75
C GLY A 348 4.85 -3.18 -12.75
N LYS A 349 3.69 -2.50 -12.77
CA LYS A 349 2.63 -2.69 -11.77
C LYS A 349 1.22 -2.77 -12.32
N VAL A 350 1.04 -2.60 -13.63
CA VAL A 350 -0.23 -2.82 -14.33
C VAL A 350 -0.20 -4.16 -15.05
N GLU A 351 -1.32 -4.84 -15.07
CA GLU A 351 -1.54 -6.04 -15.89
C GLU A 351 -2.43 -5.60 -17.07
N LEU A 352 -1.95 -5.81 -18.30
CA LEU A 352 -2.65 -5.36 -19.50
C LEU A 352 -3.66 -6.42 -19.96
N VAL A 353 -4.78 -5.98 -20.52
CA VAL A 353 -5.62 -6.84 -21.32
C VAL A 353 -5.01 -6.99 -22.73
N TYR A 354 -5.58 -7.88 -23.55
CA TYR A 354 -5.05 -8.18 -24.89
C TYR A 354 -4.85 -6.95 -25.78
N GLU A 355 -5.80 -6.03 -25.77
CA GLU A 355 -5.74 -4.76 -26.52
C GLU A 355 -4.58 -3.89 -26.01
N GLY A 356 -4.37 -3.85 -24.70
CA GLY A 356 -3.24 -3.13 -24.09
C GLY A 356 -1.89 -3.76 -24.41
N GLU A 357 -1.81 -5.09 -24.50
CA GLU A 357 -0.60 -5.81 -24.91
C GLU A 357 -0.22 -5.50 -26.36
N GLN A 358 -1.21 -5.33 -27.26
CA GLN A 358 -0.97 -4.95 -28.65
C GLN A 358 -0.41 -3.53 -28.78
N GLU A 359 -0.91 -2.57 -28.00
CA GLU A 359 -0.39 -1.20 -27.99
C GLU A 359 1.00 -1.12 -27.34
N GLY A 360 1.24 -1.95 -26.35
CA GLY A 360 2.47 -1.97 -25.56
C GLY A 360 2.38 -1.11 -24.29
N ALA A 361 2.91 -1.64 -23.19
CA ALA A 361 2.81 -1.05 -21.86
C ALA A 361 3.32 0.40 -21.77
N GLY A 362 4.37 0.74 -22.52
CA GLY A 362 4.91 2.10 -22.56
C GLY A 362 3.95 3.10 -23.21
N VAL A 363 3.25 2.71 -24.27
CA VAL A 363 2.26 3.55 -24.95
C VAL A 363 1.03 3.72 -24.07
N VAL A 364 0.56 2.64 -23.43
CA VAL A 364 -0.55 2.71 -22.46
C VAL A 364 -0.20 3.66 -21.32
N ALA A 365 1.02 3.61 -20.78
CA ALA A 365 1.45 4.55 -19.74
C ALA A 365 1.41 6.01 -20.22
N GLN A 366 1.78 6.28 -21.46
CA GLN A 366 1.67 7.63 -22.05
C GLN A 366 0.22 8.08 -22.20
N TYR A 367 -0.70 7.18 -22.59
CA TYR A 367 -2.14 7.48 -22.64
C TYR A 367 -2.68 7.84 -21.26
N LEU A 368 -2.23 7.17 -20.20
CA LEU A 368 -2.65 7.51 -18.84
C LEU A 368 -2.20 8.92 -18.41
N ILE A 369 -0.98 9.31 -18.78
CA ILE A 369 -0.46 10.67 -18.52
C ILE A 369 -1.27 11.69 -19.33
N ALA A 370 -1.55 11.41 -20.60
CA ALA A 370 -2.37 12.26 -21.47
C ALA A 370 -3.79 12.46 -20.90
N ASN A 371 -4.44 11.38 -20.46
CA ASN A 371 -5.76 11.44 -19.83
C ASN A 371 -5.75 12.26 -18.54
N ALA A 372 -4.71 12.12 -17.71
CA ALA A 372 -4.56 12.94 -16.52
C ALA A 372 -4.47 14.44 -16.85
N ILE A 373 -3.74 14.81 -17.92
CA ILE A 373 -3.66 16.18 -18.41
C ILE A 373 -5.05 16.66 -18.88
N HIS A 374 -5.78 15.83 -19.63
CA HIS A 374 -7.16 16.16 -20.06
C HIS A 374 -8.08 16.44 -18.87
N THR A 375 -7.98 15.65 -17.81
CA THR A 375 -8.84 15.77 -16.62
C THR A 375 -8.56 17.05 -15.87
N PHE A 376 -7.27 17.45 -15.73
CA PHE A 376 -6.91 18.63 -14.95
C PHE A 376 -6.92 19.95 -15.72
N LEU A 377 -6.83 19.95 -17.05
CA LEU A 377 -6.82 21.20 -17.82
C LEU A 377 -8.00 22.13 -17.46
N PRO A 378 -9.27 21.65 -17.38
CA PRO A 378 -10.42 22.53 -17.09
C PRO A 378 -10.44 23.13 -15.69
N ALA A 379 -9.63 22.61 -14.75
CA ALA A 379 -9.50 23.16 -13.41
C ALA A 379 -8.59 24.41 -13.36
N TYR A 380 -7.68 24.52 -14.32
CA TYR A 380 -6.69 25.60 -14.37
C TYR A 380 -6.97 26.60 -15.50
N PHE A 381 -7.51 26.11 -16.63
CA PHE A 381 -7.69 26.89 -17.85
C PHE A 381 -9.04 26.59 -18.51
N PRO A 382 -9.55 27.46 -19.42
CA PRO A 382 -10.75 27.19 -20.19
C PRO A 382 -10.65 25.88 -20.97
N LYS A 383 -11.80 25.21 -21.15
CA LYS A 383 -11.85 23.97 -21.95
C LYS A 383 -11.45 24.24 -23.39
N ILE A 384 -10.66 23.32 -23.96
CA ILE A 384 -10.32 23.34 -25.37
C ILE A 384 -11.41 22.58 -26.13
N GLU A 385 -12.12 23.25 -27.06
CA GLU A 385 -13.12 22.60 -27.90
C GLU A 385 -12.45 21.83 -29.04
N LYS A 386 -12.88 20.57 -29.24
CA LYS A 386 -12.35 19.71 -30.34
C LYS A 386 -12.71 20.26 -31.72
N LEU A 387 -13.89 20.87 -31.87
CA LEU A 387 -14.40 21.46 -33.11
C LEU A 387 -14.59 22.96 -32.89
N GLU A 388 -13.66 23.76 -33.36
CA GLU A 388 -13.81 25.21 -33.38
C GLU A 388 -14.66 25.60 -34.60
N LYS A 389 -15.64 26.45 -34.39
CA LYS A 389 -16.29 27.16 -35.49
C LYS A 389 -15.26 28.06 -36.15
N GLN A 390 -15.16 28.05 -37.47
CA GLN A 390 -14.35 29.02 -38.22
C GLN A 390 -14.68 30.42 -37.68
N ASP A 391 -13.64 31.22 -37.39
CA ASP A 391 -13.69 32.62 -36.92
C ASP A 391 -13.96 32.84 -35.40
N VAL A 392 -13.77 31.86 -34.50
CA VAL A 392 -13.84 32.10 -33.08
C VAL A 392 -12.42 32.17 -32.48
N THR A 393 -12.02 33.35 -31.97
CA THR A 393 -10.77 33.51 -31.21
C THR A 393 -10.87 32.78 -29.89
N THR A 394 -10.07 31.76 -29.68
CA THR A 394 -9.99 31.00 -28.44
C THR A 394 -8.92 31.58 -27.53
N PRO A 395 -8.95 31.32 -26.21
CA PRO A 395 -7.89 31.74 -25.30
C PRO A 395 -6.48 31.21 -25.70
N TYR A 396 -6.41 30.21 -26.55
CA TYR A 396 -5.18 29.55 -27.00
C TYR A 396 -4.71 30.00 -28.39
N SER A 397 -5.48 30.84 -29.09
CA SER A 397 -5.19 31.25 -30.47
C SER A 397 -3.84 31.93 -30.60
N GLU A 398 -3.46 32.82 -29.65
CA GLU A 398 -2.15 33.48 -29.66
C GLU A 398 -1.00 32.50 -29.55
N ILE A 399 -1.17 31.40 -28.82
CA ILE A 399 -0.14 30.34 -28.68
C ILE A 399 -0.03 29.56 -29.98
N THR A 400 -1.15 29.14 -30.57
CA THR A 400 -1.13 28.38 -31.84
C THR A 400 -0.60 29.22 -33.00
N GLU A 401 -0.91 30.53 -33.08
CA GLU A 401 -0.35 31.48 -34.04
C GLU A 401 1.17 31.65 -33.85
N TRP A 402 1.65 31.69 -32.61
CA TRP A 402 3.07 31.77 -32.32
C TRP A 402 3.80 30.55 -32.93
N PHE A 403 3.31 29.33 -32.70
CA PHE A 403 3.89 28.10 -33.24
C PHE A 403 3.72 27.93 -34.76
N PHE A 404 2.72 28.59 -35.34
CA PHE A 404 2.58 28.64 -36.81
C PHE A 404 3.67 29.50 -37.47
N ASN A 405 4.06 30.59 -36.81
CA ASN A 405 5.06 31.53 -37.33
C ASN A 405 6.50 31.13 -37.00
N GLU A 406 6.69 30.41 -35.89
CA GLU A 406 8.04 30.01 -35.40
C GLU A 406 8.26 28.52 -35.68
N SER A 407 9.36 28.21 -36.35
CA SER A 407 9.78 26.83 -36.57
C SER A 407 11.05 26.55 -35.72
N GLY A 408 10.99 25.56 -34.85
CA GLY A 408 12.18 25.09 -34.15
C GLY A 408 12.17 25.20 -32.64
N PHE A 409 11.00 25.41 -32.00
CA PHE A 409 10.91 25.40 -30.55
C PHE A 409 11.12 23.99 -30.00
N GLU A 410 12.17 23.84 -29.19
CA GLU A 410 12.57 22.56 -28.58
C GLU A 410 12.81 22.73 -27.09
N LEU A 411 12.21 21.84 -26.30
CA LEU A 411 12.49 21.71 -24.88
C LEU A 411 13.41 20.50 -24.65
N THR A 412 14.60 20.76 -24.17
CA THR A 412 15.61 19.74 -23.87
C THR A 412 15.36 19.16 -22.48
N ASP A 413 15.36 17.83 -22.33
CA ASP A 413 15.06 17.14 -21.09
C ASP A 413 16.09 17.42 -19.98
N ASP A 414 17.38 17.25 -20.29
CA ASP A 414 18.47 17.31 -19.32
C ASP A 414 19.13 18.71 -19.22
N CYS A 415 18.52 19.78 -19.77
CA CYS A 415 19.05 21.14 -19.67
C CYS A 415 18.90 21.74 -18.26
N SER A 416 19.72 22.77 -17.95
CA SER A 416 19.60 23.49 -16.68
C SER A 416 18.26 24.20 -16.52
N ASP A 417 17.88 24.53 -15.28
CA ASP A 417 16.65 25.27 -15.00
C ASP A 417 16.65 26.67 -15.64
N GLU A 418 17.82 27.28 -15.78
CA GLU A 418 17.98 28.58 -16.47
C GLU A 418 17.62 28.48 -17.95
N VAL A 419 18.22 27.49 -18.66
CA VAL A 419 17.91 27.23 -20.08
C VAL A 419 16.45 26.90 -20.28
N TYR A 420 15.91 26.00 -19.48
CA TYR A 420 14.51 25.60 -19.53
C TYR A 420 13.54 26.77 -19.37
N ARG A 421 13.81 27.66 -18.40
CA ARG A 421 12.99 28.86 -18.17
C ARG A 421 13.08 29.83 -19.33
N ASN A 422 14.29 30.11 -19.81
CA ASN A 422 14.53 31.03 -20.93
C ASN A 422 13.81 30.54 -22.19
N THR A 423 13.91 29.24 -22.51
CA THR A 423 13.21 28.65 -23.67
C THR A 423 11.66 28.81 -23.52
N LEU A 424 11.07 28.53 -22.35
CA LEU A 424 9.64 28.71 -22.16
C LEU A 424 9.20 30.19 -22.14
N ASP A 425 10.12 31.12 -21.82
CA ASP A 425 9.85 32.54 -21.84
C ASP A 425 9.87 33.13 -23.28
N GLU A 426 10.43 32.42 -24.26
CA GLU A 426 10.33 32.80 -25.67
C GLU A 426 8.86 32.80 -26.15
N VAL A 427 8.03 31.90 -25.58
CA VAL A 427 6.61 31.79 -25.94
C VAL A 427 5.78 32.78 -25.08
N GLN A 428 5.86 34.06 -25.42
CA GLN A 428 5.16 35.14 -24.66
C GLN A 428 3.66 34.90 -24.44
N PRO A 429 2.89 34.33 -25.38
CA PRO A 429 1.49 34.04 -25.19
C PRO A 429 1.19 33.09 -24.01
N LEU A 430 2.14 32.20 -23.61
CA LEU A 430 1.97 31.38 -22.42
C LEU A 430 1.92 32.22 -21.14
N GLU A 431 2.77 33.23 -21.06
CA GLU A 431 2.80 34.17 -19.95
C GLU A 431 1.48 34.92 -19.82
N ASN A 432 0.95 35.44 -20.95
CA ASN A 432 -0.32 36.17 -21.00
C ASN A 432 -1.47 35.28 -20.51
N LEU A 433 -1.50 34.01 -20.93
CA LEU A 433 -2.53 33.06 -20.54
C LEU A 433 -2.46 32.77 -19.02
N ILE A 434 -1.28 32.54 -18.49
CA ILE A 434 -1.10 32.30 -17.05
C ILE A 434 -1.49 33.52 -16.24
N GLN A 435 -1.06 34.72 -16.59
CA GLN A 435 -1.42 35.94 -15.89
C GLN A 435 -2.93 36.18 -15.88
N LYS A 436 -3.63 35.78 -16.94
CA LYS A 436 -5.08 35.93 -17.05
C LYS A 436 -5.87 34.95 -16.18
N TYR A 437 -5.45 33.68 -16.11
CA TYR A 437 -6.24 32.62 -15.48
C TYR A 437 -5.65 32.13 -14.16
N GLN A 438 -4.35 32.30 -13.94
CA GLN A 438 -3.61 31.85 -12.74
C GLN A 438 -2.67 32.94 -12.20
N PRO A 439 -3.16 34.15 -11.90
CA PRO A 439 -2.31 35.29 -11.54
C PRO A 439 -1.54 35.10 -10.23
N GLU A 440 -2.02 34.22 -9.35
CA GLU A 440 -1.44 33.99 -8.01
C GLU A 440 -0.51 32.78 -7.97
N ILE A 441 -0.19 32.15 -9.14
CA ILE A 441 0.67 30.97 -9.17
C ILE A 441 2.09 31.32 -8.67
N PRO A 442 2.69 30.51 -7.76
CA PRO A 442 4.07 30.71 -7.35
C PRO A 442 5.03 30.62 -8.54
N ILE A 443 6.11 31.39 -8.50
CA ILE A 443 7.14 31.37 -9.57
C ILE A 443 7.74 29.97 -9.73
N SER A 444 7.87 29.23 -8.64
CA SER A 444 8.34 27.83 -8.65
C SER A 444 7.47 26.91 -9.52
N ASP A 445 6.16 27.17 -9.59
CA ASP A 445 5.19 26.31 -10.27
C ASP A 445 4.85 26.80 -11.67
N LYS A 446 5.17 28.06 -11.97
CA LYS A 446 4.81 28.74 -13.20
C LYS A 446 5.34 28.05 -14.46
N TYR A 447 6.57 27.62 -14.44
CA TYR A 447 7.20 26.97 -15.60
C TYR A 447 6.67 25.55 -15.83
N PHE A 448 6.35 24.84 -14.77
CA PHE A 448 5.59 23.60 -14.89
C PHE A 448 4.24 23.83 -15.58
N LEU A 449 3.56 24.91 -15.23
CA LEU A 449 2.25 25.25 -15.82
C LEU A 449 2.38 25.67 -17.28
N LYS A 450 3.47 26.37 -17.69
CA LYS A 450 3.75 26.68 -19.10
C LYS A 450 3.91 25.41 -19.93
N GLU A 451 4.71 24.47 -19.45
CA GLU A 451 4.90 23.18 -20.13
C GLU A 451 3.60 22.37 -20.16
N PHE A 452 2.81 22.37 -19.06
CA PHE A 452 1.52 21.72 -18.97
C PHE A 452 0.54 22.20 -20.06
N ILE A 453 0.50 23.51 -20.34
CA ILE A 453 -0.32 24.08 -21.42
C ILE A 453 0.13 23.51 -22.78
N LEU A 454 1.45 23.45 -23.04
CA LEU A 454 1.97 22.90 -24.31
C LEU A 454 1.56 21.46 -24.49
N TRP A 455 1.74 20.61 -23.47
CA TRP A 455 1.35 19.23 -23.54
C TRP A 455 -0.17 19.08 -23.70
N ALA A 456 -0.96 19.87 -23.01
CA ALA A 456 -2.40 19.86 -23.18
C ALA A 456 -2.81 20.23 -24.61
N LEU A 457 -2.19 21.23 -25.22
CA LEU A 457 -2.47 21.59 -26.63
C LEU A 457 -2.10 20.47 -27.59
N VAL A 458 -1.06 19.68 -27.31
CA VAL A 458 -0.73 18.48 -28.08
C VAL A 458 -1.83 17.43 -27.97
N GLU A 459 -2.29 17.14 -26.76
CA GLU A 459 -3.34 16.14 -26.52
C GLU A 459 -4.69 16.52 -27.15
N TYR A 460 -4.95 17.82 -27.33
CA TYR A 460 -6.12 18.31 -28.06
C TYR A 460 -5.88 18.52 -29.57
N ASN A 461 -4.74 18.06 -30.12
CA ASN A 461 -4.34 18.20 -31.51
C ASN A 461 -4.26 19.65 -32.00
N LYS A 462 -3.97 20.61 -31.10
CA LYS A 462 -3.71 22.00 -31.45
C LYS A 462 -2.24 22.27 -31.73
N LEU A 463 -1.34 21.44 -31.16
CA LEU A 463 0.07 21.36 -31.47
C LEU A 463 0.44 19.90 -31.79
N SER A 464 1.59 19.71 -32.44
CA SER A 464 2.24 18.41 -32.60
C SER A 464 3.53 18.39 -31.77
N LYS A 465 3.87 17.22 -31.23
CA LYS A 465 5.07 16.97 -30.43
C LYS A 465 5.87 15.83 -31.08
N GLU A 466 7.15 16.06 -31.34
CA GLU A 466 8.06 15.04 -31.87
C GLU A 466 9.20 14.81 -30.89
N ARG A 467 9.54 13.56 -30.61
CA ARG A 467 10.70 13.20 -29.81
C ARG A 467 11.96 13.46 -30.62
N THR A 468 12.89 14.24 -30.07
CA THR A 468 14.26 14.45 -30.58
C THR A 468 15.26 13.59 -29.78
N GLU A 469 16.54 13.67 -30.08
CA GLU A 469 17.58 12.98 -29.30
C GLU A 469 17.64 13.51 -27.87
N ASP A 470 17.46 14.82 -27.67
CA ASP A 470 17.71 15.51 -26.43
C ASP A 470 16.42 16.02 -25.72
N GLY A 471 15.23 15.88 -26.35
CA GLY A 471 14.01 16.44 -25.78
C GLY A 471 12.77 16.30 -26.66
N PHE A 472 11.97 17.35 -26.70
CA PHE A 472 10.74 17.43 -27.50
C PHE A 472 10.71 18.70 -28.33
N GLN A 473 10.43 18.54 -29.61
CA GLN A 473 10.14 19.64 -30.51
C GLN A 473 8.61 19.80 -30.63
N PHE A 474 8.13 21.03 -30.38
CA PHE A 474 6.72 21.39 -30.54
C PHE A 474 6.54 22.20 -31.82
N LYS A 475 5.49 21.88 -32.59
CA LYS A 475 5.21 22.46 -33.91
C LYS A 475 3.72 22.63 -34.15
N ASP A 476 3.37 23.50 -35.08
CA ASP A 476 2.05 23.51 -35.67
C ASP A 476 1.70 22.15 -36.32
N PRO A 477 0.50 21.59 -36.13
CA PRO A 477 0.13 20.28 -36.69
C PRO A 477 0.18 20.21 -38.20
N TYR A 478 0.00 21.34 -38.88
CA TYR A 478 -0.06 21.44 -40.33
C TYR A 478 1.31 21.69 -40.98
N SER A 479 2.36 21.98 -40.19
CA SER A 479 3.71 22.24 -40.70
C SER A 479 4.27 21.12 -41.57
N LYS A 480 3.93 19.86 -41.29
CA LYS A 480 4.28 18.69 -42.12
C LYS A 480 3.65 18.66 -43.52
N PHE A 481 2.48 19.26 -43.69
CA PHE A 481 1.82 19.33 -45.01
C PHE A 481 2.47 20.39 -45.90
N ILE A 482 2.89 21.49 -45.31
CA ILE A 482 3.54 22.59 -46.05
C ILE A 482 4.96 22.18 -46.50
N SER A 483 5.74 21.49 -45.68
CA SER A 483 7.07 21.00 -46.05
C SER A 483 7.11 19.90 -47.12
N LYS A 484 5.98 19.21 -47.35
CA LYS A 484 5.85 18.24 -48.45
C LYS A 484 5.39 18.86 -49.76
N LEU A 485 4.97 20.12 -49.77
CA LEU A 485 4.50 20.87 -50.95
C LEU A 485 5.53 21.89 -51.44
N SER A 486 6.60 22.13 -50.69
CA SER A 486 7.78 22.89 -51.09
C SER A 486 8.93 21.94 -51.46
#